data_95a005be1a2b2f02f5ec1261834bdd51
#
_entry.id   95a005be1a2b2f02f5ec1261834bdd51
#
_cell.length_a   1.000
_cell.length_b   1.000
_cell.length_c   1.000
_cell.angle_alpha   90.00
_cell.angle_beta   90.00
_cell.angle_gamma   90.00
#
_symmetry.space_group_name_H-M   'P 1'
#
loop_
_entity.id
_entity.type
_entity.pdbx_description
1 polymer ?
#
loop_
_entity_poly.entity_id
_entity_poly.type
_entity_poly.pdbx_seq_one_letter_code
_entity_poly.pdbx_strand_id
1 'polypeptide(L)'
;QIEKQAENLKELFELIKKRPDLPIVAMVDSEIVADDGCCYWMGSWGSCLIDKYIVHEDYGVIFYEEGKPDTVDIFEKYFDYAECGIDEELSDEEALPLMRAKVDSLDWKEAIIVYIQVPDAEIC
;
A
#
# COMPACT_ATOMS: atom_id res chain seq x y z
N GLN A 1 1.11 7.49 -23.49
CA GLN A 1 1.93 6.92 -22.41
C GLN A 1 2.98 7.90 -21.87
N ILE A 2 3.74 8.51 -22.77
CA ILE A 2 4.76 9.48 -22.35
C ILE A 2 4.11 10.66 -21.63
N GLU A 3 3.00 11.15 -22.17
CA GLU A 3 2.26 12.25 -21.53
C GLU A 3 1.72 11.86 -20.17
N LYS A 4 1.24 10.63 -20.05
CA LYS A 4 0.71 10.13 -18.77
C LYS A 4 1.82 10.02 -17.73
N GLN A 5 3.00 9.55 -18.12
CA GLN A 5 4.14 9.48 -17.22
C GLN A 5 4.60 10.87 -16.79
N ALA A 6 4.59 11.84 -17.69
CA ALA A 6 4.97 13.21 -17.35
C ALA A 6 4.03 13.80 -16.30
N GLU A 7 2.72 13.54 -16.43
CA GLU A 7 1.75 13.99 -15.43
C GLU A 7 1.97 13.31 -14.10
N ASN A 8 2.24 12.01 -14.11
CA ASN A 8 2.49 11.25 -12.89
C ASN A 8 3.74 11.75 -12.17
N LEU A 9 4.80 12.03 -12.92
CA LEU A 9 6.03 12.56 -12.33
C LEU A 9 5.82 13.96 -11.75
N LYS A 10 5.01 14.78 -12.41
CA LYS A 10 4.70 16.10 -11.91
C LYS A 10 3.98 16.01 -10.57
N GLU A 11 3.02 15.11 -10.45
CA GLU A 11 2.32 14.87 -9.19
C GLU A 11 3.27 14.40 -8.11
N LEU A 12 4.22 13.53 -8.45
CA LEU A 12 5.21 13.04 -7.51
C LEU A 12 6.07 14.19 -6.99
N PHE A 13 6.55 15.06 -7.87
CA PHE A 13 7.34 16.21 -7.45
C PHE A 13 6.56 17.15 -6.54
N GLU A 14 5.27 17.33 -6.81
CA GLU A 14 4.43 18.16 -5.96
C GLU A 14 4.28 17.57 -4.56
N LEU A 15 4.13 16.25 -4.46
CA LEU A 15 4.06 15.58 -3.17
C LEU A 15 5.38 15.70 -2.40
N ILE A 16 6.51 15.57 -3.10
CA ILE A 16 7.83 15.72 -2.48
C ILE A 16 8.00 17.13 -1.89
N LYS A 17 7.57 18.14 -2.62
CA LYS A 17 7.64 19.52 -2.13
C LYS A 17 6.74 19.73 -0.93
N LYS A 18 5.58 19.09 -0.92
CA LYS A 18 4.59 19.22 0.14
C LYS A 18 5.03 18.52 1.42
N ARG A 19 5.63 17.37 1.29
CA ARG A 19 6.07 16.56 2.42
C ARG A 19 7.50 16.06 2.21
N PRO A 20 8.50 16.97 2.28
CA PRO A 20 9.91 16.58 2.07
C PRO A 20 10.46 15.70 3.18
N ASP A 21 9.74 15.58 4.29
CA ASP A 21 10.11 14.74 5.41
C ASP A 21 9.80 13.26 5.20
N LEU A 22 8.95 12.93 4.23
CA LEU A 22 8.53 11.55 4.00
C LEU A 22 9.49 10.82 3.05
N PRO A 23 9.75 9.54 3.30
CA PRO A 23 10.50 8.72 2.35
C PRO A 23 9.65 8.47 1.10
N ILE A 24 10.31 8.21 -0.02
CA ILE A 24 9.64 7.84 -1.26
C ILE A 24 9.79 6.32 -1.40
N VAL A 25 8.68 5.63 -1.51
CA VAL A 25 8.67 4.17 -1.63
C VAL A 25 8.07 3.76 -2.95
N ALA A 26 8.82 3.01 -3.74
CA ALA A 26 8.36 2.50 -5.03
C ALA A 26 7.67 1.14 -4.82
N MET A 27 6.43 1.04 -5.28
CA MET A 27 5.68 -0.22 -5.25
C MET A 27 5.66 -0.79 -6.66
N VAL A 28 6.47 -1.81 -6.88
CA VAL A 28 6.67 -2.37 -8.21
C VAL A 28 5.64 -3.45 -8.49
N ASP A 29 4.99 -3.34 -9.65
CA ASP A 29 4.02 -4.35 -10.09
C ASP A 29 4.72 -5.70 -10.25
N SER A 30 4.11 -6.74 -9.70
CA SER A 30 4.70 -8.08 -9.74
C SER A 30 4.90 -8.61 -11.15
N GLU A 31 4.15 -8.13 -12.11
CA GLU A 31 4.31 -8.56 -13.50
C GLU A 31 5.63 -8.08 -14.12
N ILE A 32 6.19 -6.99 -13.59
CA ILE A 32 7.46 -6.45 -14.09
C ILE A 32 8.61 -7.37 -13.72
N VAL A 33 8.55 -7.99 -12.56
CA VAL A 33 9.62 -8.84 -12.06
C VAL A 33 9.42 -10.32 -12.40
N ALA A 34 8.81 -10.58 -13.56
CA ALA A 34 8.71 -11.95 -14.05
C ALA A 34 10.11 -12.49 -14.32
N ASP A 35 10.33 -13.72 -13.95
CA ASP A 35 11.64 -14.30 -13.99
C ASP A 35 12.04 -14.83 -15.36
N ASP A 36 12.92 -14.13 -16.05
CA ASP A 36 13.45 -14.59 -17.32
C ASP A 36 14.97 -14.45 -17.40
N GLY A 37 15.62 -14.33 -16.27
CA GLY A 37 17.05 -14.22 -16.23
C GLY A 37 17.60 -12.86 -16.67
N CYS A 38 16.75 -11.88 -16.83
CA CYS A 38 17.16 -10.52 -17.15
C CYS A 38 17.65 -9.79 -15.90
N CYS A 39 18.68 -8.96 -16.03
CA CYS A 39 19.23 -8.21 -14.92
C CYS A 39 18.40 -6.99 -14.58
N TYR A 40 17.70 -6.41 -15.56
CA TYR A 40 16.93 -5.19 -15.39
C TYR A 40 15.58 -5.29 -16.07
N TRP A 41 14.60 -4.64 -15.47
CA TRP A 41 13.26 -4.58 -16.00
C TRP A 41 12.86 -3.12 -16.16
N MET A 42 12.24 -2.80 -17.27
CA MET A 42 11.78 -1.44 -17.51
C MET A 42 10.37 -1.28 -16.99
N GLY A 43 10.17 -0.29 -16.10
CA GLY A 43 8.86 0.03 -15.58
C GLY A 43 8.43 1.40 -16.07
N SER A 44 7.16 1.71 -15.90
CA SER A 44 6.64 3.04 -16.17
C SER A 44 6.17 3.70 -14.90
N TRP A 45 6.32 5.03 -14.83
CA TRP A 45 5.89 5.79 -13.67
C TRP A 45 4.38 5.86 -13.61
N GLY A 46 3.79 5.24 -12.58
CA GLY A 46 2.36 5.27 -12.35
C GLY A 46 1.94 6.38 -11.41
N SER A 47 0.76 6.23 -10.85
CA SER A 47 0.22 7.21 -9.91
C SER A 47 1.01 7.22 -8.60
N CYS A 48 0.85 8.27 -7.82
CA CYS A 48 1.49 8.39 -6.52
C CYS A 48 0.52 9.01 -5.52
N LEU A 49 0.76 8.73 -4.25
CA LEU A 49 -0.05 9.29 -3.16
C LEU A 49 0.74 9.18 -1.85
N ILE A 50 0.24 9.86 -0.83
CA ILE A 50 0.78 9.73 0.51
C ILE A 50 -0.13 8.75 1.25
N ASP A 51 0.44 7.67 1.77
CA ASP A 51 -0.30 6.66 2.50
C ASP A 51 0.59 5.99 3.53
N LYS A 52 -0.01 5.15 4.34
CA LYS A 52 0.69 4.33 5.32
C LYS A 52 0.68 2.88 4.85
N TYR A 53 1.75 2.17 5.16
CA TYR A 53 1.87 0.76 4.78
C TYR A 53 2.61 -0.03 5.85
N ILE A 54 2.42 -1.34 5.83
CA ILE A 54 3.23 -2.29 6.60
C ILE A 54 3.49 -3.48 5.70
N VAL A 55 4.50 -4.27 6.05
CA VAL A 55 4.84 -5.48 5.29
C VAL A 55 4.58 -6.69 6.18
N HIS A 56 3.72 -7.59 5.70
CA HIS A 56 3.39 -8.84 6.39
C HIS A 56 4.22 -9.96 5.79
N GLU A 57 4.70 -10.88 6.62
CA GLU A 57 5.51 -12.01 6.16
C GLU A 57 4.82 -12.84 5.09
N ASP A 58 3.53 -13.09 5.26
CA ASP A 58 2.79 -13.97 4.36
C ASP A 58 2.00 -13.24 3.27
N TYR A 59 1.51 -12.04 3.57
CA TYR A 59 0.61 -11.33 2.66
C TYR A 59 1.27 -10.18 1.91
N GLY A 60 2.54 -9.88 2.22
CA GLY A 60 3.26 -8.79 1.56
C GLY A 60 2.84 -7.42 2.04
N VAL A 61 2.84 -6.46 1.15
CA VAL A 61 2.53 -5.07 1.50
C VAL A 61 1.04 -4.88 1.73
N ILE A 62 0.72 -4.25 2.84
CA ILE A 62 -0.66 -3.91 3.20
C ILE A 62 -0.74 -2.41 3.35
N PHE A 63 -1.68 -1.79 2.64
CA PHE A 63 -1.88 -0.34 2.68
C PHE A 63 -2.98 0.02 3.68
N TYR A 64 -2.78 1.13 4.39
CA TYR A 64 -3.78 1.64 5.31
C TYR A 64 -4.99 2.19 4.54
N GLU A 65 -4.75 2.74 3.35
CA GLU A 65 -5.78 3.39 2.52
C GLU A 65 -6.47 4.47 3.33
N GLU A 66 -5.75 5.56 3.59
CA GLU A 66 -6.23 6.63 4.45
C GLU A 66 -7.67 7.02 4.15
N GLY A 67 -8.49 7.02 5.20
CA GLY A 67 -9.91 7.30 5.10
C GLY A 67 -10.79 6.08 4.90
N LYS A 68 -10.25 4.97 4.40
CA LYS A 68 -11.03 3.75 4.13
C LYS A 68 -10.23 2.46 4.34
N PRO A 69 -9.58 2.27 5.50
CA PRO A 69 -8.86 1.02 5.71
C PRO A 69 -9.84 -0.16 5.79
N ASP A 70 -9.44 -1.29 5.21
CA ASP A 70 -10.22 -2.52 5.35
C ASP A 70 -9.91 -3.12 6.72
N THR A 71 -10.59 -2.60 7.73
CA THR A 71 -10.32 -2.93 9.12
C THR A 71 -10.44 -4.42 9.41
N VAL A 72 -11.50 -5.05 8.93
CA VAL A 72 -11.74 -6.48 9.18
C VAL A 72 -10.65 -7.34 8.55
N ASP A 73 -10.35 -7.08 7.28
CA ASP A 73 -9.34 -7.85 6.56
C ASP A 73 -7.96 -7.72 7.21
N ILE A 74 -7.56 -6.49 7.54
CA ILE A 74 -6.27 -6.25 8.19
C ILE A 74 -6.24 -6.89 9.57
N PHE A 75 -7.31 -6.75 10.34
CA PHE A 75 -7.40 -7.35 11.67
C PHE A 75 -7.19 -8.87 11.60
N GLU A 76 -7.88 -9.54 10.68
CA GLU A 76 -7.80 -10.99 10.55
C GLU A 76 -6.41 -11.48 10.15
N LYS A 77 -5.63 -10.65 9.47
CA LYS A 77 -4.27 -11.01 9.09
C LYS A 77 -3.27 -10.96 10.24
N TYR A 78 -3.54 -10.16 11.27
CA TYR A 78 -2.59 -9.94 12.35
C TYR A 78 -3.06 -10.42 13.72
N PHE A 79 -4.37 -10.58 13.94
CA PHE A 79 -4.91 -10.82 15.25
C PHE A 79 -5.90 -11.98 15.25
N ASP A 80 -6.08 -12.57 16.43
CA ASP A 80 -7.09 -13.61 16.68
C ASP A 80 -8.23 -12.98 17.47
N TYR A 81 -9.45 -13.25 17.07
CA TYR A 81 -10.65 -12.72 17.74
C TYR A 81 -10.67 -13.08 19.21
N ALA A 82 -10.42 -14.35 19.53
CA ALA A 82 -10.47 -14.81 20.90
C ALA A 82 -9.42 -14.13 21.78
N GLU A 83 -8.22 -13.97 21.28
CA GLU A 83 -7.13 -13.35 22.02
C GLU A 83 -7.39 -11.87 22.30
N CYS A 84 -8.18 -11.23 21.46
CA CYS A 84 -8.51 -9.81 21.62
C CYS A 84 -9.80 -9.57 22.40
N GLY A 85 -10.45 -10.65 22.87
CA GLY A 85 -11.69 -10.52 23.61
C GLY A 85 -12.89 -10.16 22.77
N ILE A 86 -12.79 -10.38 21.47
CA ILE A 86 -13.91 -10.11 20.54
C ILE A 86 -14.60 -11.43 20.28
N ASP A 87 -15.80 -11.62 20.85
CA ASP A 87 -16.53 -12.85 20.69
C ASP A 87 -17.72 -12.70 19.73
N GLU A 88 -18.37 -13.83 19.44
CA GLU A 88 -19.48 -13.88 18.50
C GLU A 88 -20.72 -13.14 18.98
N GLU A 89 -20.81 -12.85 20.26
CA GLU A 89 -21.97 -12.16 20.83
C GLU A 89 -21.94 -10.66 20.57
N LEU A 90 -20.75 -10.12 20.22
CA LEU A 90 -20.64 -8.70 19.90
C LEU A 90 -21.24 -8.42 18.53
N SER A 91 -22.01 -7.34 18.45
CA SER A 91 -22.50 -6.88 17.17
C SER A 91 -21.35 -6.30 16.34
N ASP A 92 -21.55 -6.19 15.04
CA ASP A 92 -20.53 -5.58 14.19
C ASP A 92 -20.21 -4.15 14.62
N GLU A 93 -21.23 -3.42 15.08
CA GLU A 93 -21.04 -2.06 15.58
C GLU A 93 -20.18 -1.98 16.83
N GLU A 94 -20.25 -3.00 17.68
CA GLU A 94 -19.44 -3.07 18.89
C GLU A 94 -18.04 -3.60 18.63
N ALA A 95 -17.91 -4.56 17.71
CA ALA A 95 -16.64 -5.19 17.40
C ALA A 95 -15.73 -4.30 16.56
N LEU A 96 -16.30 -3.57 15.62
CA LEU A 96 -15.53 -2.77 14.66
C LEU A 96 -14.60 -1.74 15.32
N PRO A 97 -15.05 -0.95 16.32
CA PRO A 97 -14.14 -0.02 17.00
C PRO A 97 -12.99 -0.72 17.72
N LEU A 98 -13.22 -1.90 18.25
CA LEU A 98 -12.18 -2.67 18.93
C LEU A 98 -11.15 -3.17 17.92
N MET A 99 -11.62 -3.68 16.78
CA MET A 99 -10.75 -4.11 15.69
C MET A 99 -9.94 -2.93 15.14
N ARG A 100 -10.58 -1.78 14.97
CA ARG A 100 -9.93 -0.58 14.46
C ARG A 100 -8.81 -0.12 15.39
N ALA A 101 -9.05 -0.17 16.70
CA ALA A 101 -8.02 0.20 17.67
C ALA A 101 -6.79 -0.71 17.55
N LYS A 102 -7.01 -2.01 17.33
CA LYS A 102 -5.92 -2.96 17.15
C LYS A 102 -5.17 -2.71 15.85
N VAL A 103 -5.89 -2.48 14.76
CA VAL A 103 -5.29 -2.19 13.45
C VAL A 103 -4.46 -0.91 13.54
N ASP A 104 -4.98 0.12 14.19
CA ASP A 104 -4.28 1.39 14.32
C ASP A 104 -3.02 1.27 15.20
N SER A 105 -2.94 0.24 16.05
CA SER A 105 -1.77 0.00 16.89
C SER A 105 -0.60 -0.64 16.15
N LEU A 106 -0.80 -1.08 14.92
CA LEU A 106 0.27 -1.67 14.11
C LEU A 106 1.30 -0.59 13.74
N ASP A 107 2.51 -1.05 13.42
CA ASP A 107 3.63 -0.14 13.12
C ASP A 107 3.55 0.40 11.68
N TRP A 108 2.54 1.21 11.42
CA TRP A 108 2.33 1.81 10.12
C TRP A 108 3.44 2.81 9.79
N LYS A 109 3.91 2.75 8.55
CA LYS A 109 4.95 3.65 8.05
C LYS A 109 4.35 4.56 7.01
N GLU A 110 4.46 5.87 7.22
CA GLU A 110 3.94 6.86 6.28
C GLU A 110 5.00 7.16 5.23
N ALA A 111 4.59 7.23 3.98
CA ALA A 111 5.50 7.48 2.86
C ALA A 111 4.77 8.06 1.67
N ILE A 112 5.57 8.63 0.76
CA ILE A 112 5.09 8.97 -0.58
C ILE A 112 5.23 7.69 -1.39
N ILE A 113 4.10 7.11 -1.78
CA ILE A 113 4.08 5.86 -2.52
C ILE A 113 3.93 6.15 -4.00
N VAL A 114 4.86 5.64 -4.80
CA VAL A 114 4.80 5.76 -6.25
C VAL A 114 4.68 4.35 -6.84
N TYR A 115 3.72 4.15 -7.72
CA TYR A 115 3.52 2.86 -8.34
C TYR A 115 4.33 2.76 -9.63
N ILE A 116 5.07 1.67 -9.76
CA ILE A 116 5.83 1.35 -10.96
C ILE A 116 5.07 0.25 -11.67
N GLN A 117 4.63 0.54 -12.87
CA GLN A 117 3.73 -0.34 -13.62
C GLN A 117 4.42 -0.98 -14.82
N VAL A 118 3.80 -2.01 -15.36
CA VAL A 118 4.26 -2.64 -16.59
C VAL A 118 4.12 -1.65 -17.73
N PRO A 119 5.18 -1.45 -18.55
CA PRO A 119 5.07 -0.57 -19.72
C PRO A 119 4.07 -1.14 -20.72
N ASP A 120 3.65 -0.29 -21.66
CA ASP A 120 2.80 -0.75 -22.75
C ASP A 120 3.45 -1.89 -23.53
N ALA A 121 2.62 -2.80 -24.02
CA ALA A 121 3.10 -3.95 -24.79
C ALA A 121 3.96 -3.57 -25.98
N GLU A 122 3.77 -2.38 -26.51
CA GLU A 122 4.54 -1.88 -27.64
C GLU A 122 6.00 -1.62 -27.34
N ILE A 123 6.34 -1.55 -26.06
CA ILE A 123 7.70 -1.24 -25.62
C ILE A 123 8.55 -2.50 -25.49
N CYS A 124 7.91 -3.62 -25.39
CA CYS A 124 8.62 -4.91 -25.24
C CYS A 124 9.25 -5.40 -26.53
#